data_602a7c8d930fef9c6c91fc46488e893d
#
_entry.id   602a7c8d930fef9c6c91fc46488e893d
#
_cell.length_a   1.000
_cell.length_b   1.000
_cell.length_c   1.000
_cell.angle_alpha   90.00
_cell.angle_beta   90.00
_cell.angle_gamma   90.00
#
_symmetry.space_group_name_H-M   'P 1'
#
loop_
_entity.id
_entity.type
_entity.pdbx_description
1 polymer ?
#
loop_
_entity_poly.entity_id
_entity_poly.type
_entity_poly.pdbx_seq_one_letter_code
_entity_poly.pdbx_strand_id
1 'polypeptide(L)'
;QIEKLTNSVIYRYKELFKKNKKKIDNNLYPGEYLIDLAKDIKKKYSTKLLEDNKRNNADIQNYSLKWIVNLIQNDLKALGITFDLFYSENDLVKKDKISLCINTLKKNKLIYKGVPEKPKGGDIDEWEPRKQLLFKSTKFGDDVDRALQKSDGDYTYFAKDIAYHFDKFKRGFDFMINVWGADHGGYIKRLSSAVNAITENKAKLVIKICQLVKVIDKKKTLKMSKREGKFITLKEVIDAVGKDVTRFIMLLRKNNEDIDFDLQKITEESKDNP
;
A
#
# COMPACT_ATOMS: atom_id res chain seq x y z
N GLN A 1 2.95 -7.11 -8.26
CA GLN A 1 1.91 -7.53 -7.30
C GLN A 1 0.53 -7.66 -7.97
N ILE A 2 0.08 -6.67 -8.75
CA ILE A 2 -1.22 -6.70 -9.45
C ILE A 2 -1.30 -7.89 -10.43
N GLU A 3 -0.25 -8.13 -11.21
CA GLU A 3 -0.18 -9.27 -12.12
C GLU A 3 -0.32 -10.61 -11.39
N LYS A 4 0.42 -10.78 -10.28
CA LYS A 4 0.31 -11.98 -9.44
C LYS A 4 -1.11 -12.16 -8.90
N LEU A 5 -1.77 -11.08 -8.46
CA LEU A 5 -3.16 -11.11 -8.03
C LEU A 5 -4.08 -11.55 -9.18
N THR A 6 -3.94 -10.92 -10.34
CA THR A 6 -4.74 -11.24 -11.53
C THR A 6 -4.61 -12.71 -11.92
N ASN A 7 -3.39 -13.23 -11.97
CA ASN A 7 -3.11 -14.63 -12.27
C ASN A 7 -3.73 -15.56 -11.22
N SER A 8 -3.72 -15.19 -9.93
CA SER A 8 -4.35 -15.95 -8.87
C SER A 8 -5.88 -16.00 -9.04
N VAL A 9 -6.50 -14.89 -9.41
CA VAL A 9 -7.95 -14.83 -9.67
C VAL A 9 -8.31 -15.63 -10.93
N ILE A 10 -7.55 -15.52 -12.02
CA ILE A 10 -7.74 -16.32 -13.24
C ILE A 10 -7.68 -17.80 -12.91
N TYR A 11 -6.69 -18.22 -12.11
CA TYR A 11 -6.59 -19.60 -11.67
C TYR A 11 -7.84 -20.07 -10.93
N ARG A 12 -8.29 -19.33 -9.89
CA ARG A 12 -9.49 -19.65 -9.13
C ARG A 12 -10.76 -19.63 -9.97
N TYR A 13 -10.87 -18.69 -10.91
CA TYR A 13 -12.01 -18.62 -11.82
C TYR A 13 -12.06 -19.83 -12.75
N LYS A 14 -10.94 -20.24 -13.37
CA LYS A 14 -10.85 -21.43 -14.22
C LYS A 14 -11.10 -22.72 -13.43
N GLU A 15 -10.69 -22.77 -12.14
CA GLU A 15 -10.91 -23.90 -11.24
C GLU A 15 -12.42 -24.19 -11.02
N LEU A 16 -13.27 -23.17 -11.01
CA LEU A 16 -14.71 -23.32 -10.83
C LEU A 16 -15.43 -24.04 -11.98
N PHE A 17 -14.77 -24.28 -13.08
CA PHE A 17 -15.29 -25.01 -14.24
C PHE A 17 -14.65 -26.39 -14.45
N LYS A 18 -13.68 -26.76 -13.61
CA LYS A 18 -12.98 -28.05 -13.67
C LYS A 18 -13.57 -29.02 -12.63
N LYS A 19 -13.67 -30.32 -13.02
CA LYS A 19 -14.11 -31.38 -12.08
C LYS A 19 -13.03 -31.72 -11.04
N ASN A 20 -11.75 -31.59 -11.37
CA ASN A 20 -10.64 -31.93 -10.48
C ASN A 20 -9.93 -30.65 -10.03
N LYS A 21 -9.88 -30.41 -8.72
CA LYS A 21 -9.12 -29.33 -8.10
C LYS A 21 -7.63 -29.71 -8.07
N LYS A 22 -6.79 -28.90 -8.69
CA LYS A 22 -5.34 -29.00 -8.54
C LYS A 22 -4.88 -28.14 -7.37
N LYS A 23 -3.76 -28.56 -6.73
CA LYS A 23 -3.13 -27.73 -5.71
C LYS A 23 -2.71 -26.40 -6.34
N ILE A 24 -2.97 -25.29 -5.65
CA ILE A 24 -2.58 -23.96 -6.12
C ILE A 24 -1.06 -23.86 -6.23
N ASP A 25 -0.55 -23.21 -7.27
CA ASP A 25 0.88 -22.95 -7.45
C ASP A 25 1.39 -22.02 -6.34
N ASN A 26 2.58 -22.32 -5.80
CA ASN A 26 3.23 -21.51 -4.76
C ASN A 26 3.51 -20.06 -5.19
N ASN A 27 3.55 -19.80 -6.50
CA ASN A 27 3.70 -18.47 -7.05
C ASN A 27 2.40 -17.64 -7.05
N LEU A 28 1.26 -18.24 -6.72
CA LEU A 28 -0.03 -17.58 -6.64
C LEU A 28 -0.41 -17.25 -5.19
N TYR A 29 -1.33 -16.31 -5.01
CA TYR A 29 -1.89 -16.03 -3.69
C TYR A 29 -2.91 -17.10 -3.31
N PRO A 30 -2.78 -17.73 -2.13
CA PRO A 30 -3.69 -18.81 -1.71
C PRO A 30 -4.98 -18.34 -1.05
N GLY A 31 -5.13 -17.04 -0.75
CA GLY A 31 -6.21 -16.50 0.10
C GLY A 31 -7.61 -16.91 -0.33
N GLU A 32 -8.45 -17.29 0.64
CA GLU A 32 -9.82 -17.77 0.40
C GLU A 32 -10.73 -16.71 -0.22
N TYR A 33 -10.52 -15.43 0.08
CA TYR A 33 -11.25 -14.32 -0.52
C TYR A 33 -11.17 -14.29 -2.05
N LEU A 34 -10.13 -14.90 -2.65
CA LEU A 34 -10.02 -15.04 -4.10
C LEU A 34 -11.01 -16.05 -4.68
N ILE A 35 -11.47 -17.01 -3.85
CA ILE A 35 -12.51 -17.97 -4.26
C ILE A 35 -13.84 -17.23 -4.39
N ASP A 36 -14.16 -16.35 -3.45
CA ASP A 36 -15.42 -15.59 -3.49
C ASP A 36 -15.41 -14.56 -4.63
N LEU A 37 -14.27 -13.89 -4.85
CA LEU A 37 -14.09 -13.05 -6.03
C LEU A 37 -14.27 -13.84 -7.34
N ALA A 38 -13.70 -15.04 -7.44
CA ALA A 38 -13.86 -15.91 -8.62
C ALA A 38 -15.31 -16.36 -8.83
N LYS A 39 -16.04 -16.68 -7.75
CA LYS A 39 -17.49 -16.99 -7.82
C LYS A 39 -18.29 -15.80 -8.33
N ASP A 40 -17.95 -14.59 -7.89
CA ASP A 40 -18.62 -13.36 -8.30
C ASP A 40 -18.37 -13.05 -9.78
N ILE A 41 -17.13 -13.24 -10.26
CA ILE A 41 -16.79 -13.17 -11.69
C ILE A 41 -17.59 -14.21 -12.48
N LYS A 42 -17.67 -15.47 -11.98
CA LYS A 42 -18.46 -16.52 -12.64
C LYS A 42 -19.94 -16.15 -12.72
N LYS A 43 -20.51 -15.60 -11.66
CA LYS A 43 -21.91 -15.14 -11.64
C LYS A 43 -22.18 -14.07 -12.70
N LYS A 44 -21.23 -13.15 -12.87
CA LYS A 44 -21.40 -12.00 -13.79
C LYS A 44 -21.08 -12.31 -15.25
N TYR A 45 -20.03 -13.09 -15.49
CA TYR A 45 -19.48 -13.29 -16.84
C TYR A 45 -19.67 -14.74 -17.36
N SER A 46 -20.14 -15.69 -16.51
CA SER A 46 -20.28 -17.10 -16.85
C SER A 46 -18.97 -17.67 -17.40
N THR A 47 -18.90 -18.14 -18.63
CA THR A 47 -17.71 -18.71 -19.30
C THR A 47 -16.97 -17.70 -20.17
N LYS A 48 -17.47 -16.46 -20.30
CA LYS A 48 -16.98 -15.46 -21.28
C LYS A 48 -15.52 -15.07 -21.13
N LEU A 49 -14.96 -15.18 -19.90
CA LEU A 49 -13.58 -14.79 -19.61
C LEU A 49 -12.64 -15.99 -19.41
N LEU A 50 -13.04 -17.20 -19.84
CA LEU A 50 -12.20 -18.40 -19.71
C LEU A 50 -11.04 -18.45 -20.68
N GLU A 51 -11.17 -17.80 -21.84
CA GLU A 51 -10.11 -17.70 -22.83
C GLU A 51 -8.99 -16.80 -22.33
N ASP A 52 -7.75 -17.27 -22.44
CA ASP A 52 -6.56 -16.55 -22.02
C ASP A 52 -6.10 -15.59 -23.11
N ASN A 53 -6.60 -14.37 -23.05
CA ASN A 53 -6.21 -13.30 -23.96
C ASN A 53 -6.07 -11.97 -23.20
N LYS A 54 -5.39 -11.00 -23.79
CA LYS A 54 -5.10 -9.70 -23.15
C LYS A 54 -6.34 -8.96 -22.70
N ARG A 55 -7.45 -9.04 -23.45
CA ARG A 55 -8.70 -8.35 -23.14
C ARG A 55 -9.35 -8.97 -21.90
N ASN A 56 -9.55 -10.28 -21.89
CA ASN A 56 -10.16 -10.99 -20.77
C ASN A 56 -9.33 -10.83 -19.49
N ASN A 57 -8.00 -10.90 -19.59
CA ASN A 57 -7.10 -10.72 -18.46
C ASN A 57 -7.20 -9.28 -17.90
N ALA A 58 -7.31 -8.27 -18.75
CA ALA A 58 -7.52 -6.89 -18.34
C ALA A 58 -8.90 -6.69 -17.68
N ASP A 59 -9.95 -7.32 -18.20
CA ASP A 59 -11.29 -7.28 -17.62
C ASP A 59 -11.33 -7.93 -16.24
N ILE A 60 -10.71 -9.12 -16.09
CA ILE A 60 -10.55 -9.78 -14.78
C ILE A 60 -9.75 -8.90 -13.82
N GLN A 61 -8.64 -8.32 -14.25
CA GLN A 61 -7.82 -7.43 -13.44
C GLN A 61 -8.63 -6.22 -12.92
N ASN A 62 -9.29 -5.51 -13.82
CA ASN A 62 -10.08 -4.33 -13.47
C ASN A 62 -11.23 -4.67 -12.53
N TYR A 63 -11.90 -5.80 -12.76
CA TYR A 63 -12.96 -6.27 -11.90
C TYR A 63 -12.43 -6.62 -10.51
N SER A 64 -11.33 -7.37 -10.45
CA SER A 64 -10.69 -7.79 -9.20
C SER A 64 -10.25 -6.60 -8.36
N LEU A 65 -9.63 -5.59 -8.97
CA LEU A 65 -9.20 -4.38 -8.25
C LEU A 65 -10.39 -3.64 -7.64
N LYS A 66 -11.48 -3.46 -8.41
CA LYS A 66 -12.70 -2.81 -7.89
C LYS A 66 -13.32 -3.62 -6.75
N TRP A 67 -13.40 -4.93 -6.91
CA TRP A 67 -13.98 -5.81 -5.90
C TRP A 67 -13.19 -5.77 -4.58
N ILE A 68 -11.84 -5.84 -4.66
CA ILE A 68 -10.98 -5.77 -3.48
C ILE A 68 -11.05 -4.38 -2.81
N VAL A 69 -11.09 -3.29 -3.58
CA VAL A 69 -11.24 -1.95 -3.01
C VAL A 69 -12.58 -1.84 -2.29
N ASN A 70 -13.67 -2.36 -2.86
CA ASN A 70 -14.98 -2.39 -2.19
C ASN A 70 -14.95 -3.23 -0.90
N LEU A 71 -14.26 -4.38 -0.91
CA LEU A 71 -14.09 -5.20 0.29
C LEU A 71 -13.39 -4.40 1.40
N ILE A 72 -12.26 -3.76 1.07
CA ILE A 72 -11.53 -2.88 2.01
C ILE A 72 -12.42 -1.75 2.54
N GLN A 73 -13.19 -1.11 1.67
CA GLN A 73 -14.10 -0.02 2.07
C GLN A 73 -15.19 -0.53 3.04
N ASN A 74 -15.73 -1.71 2.78
CA ASN A 74 -16.74 -2.32 3.65
C ASN A 74 -16.17 -2.68 5.03
N ASP A 75 -14.97 -3.26 5.08
CA ASP A 75 -14.31 -3.59 6.34
C ASP A 75 -13.99 -2.33 7.16
N LEU A 76 -13.48 -1.28 6.50
CA LEU A 76 -13.23 0.01 7.15
C LEU A 76 -14.53 0.66 7.64
N LYS A 77 -15.60 0.62 6.84
CA LYS A 77 -16.92 1.12 7.24
C LYS A 77 -17.49 0.36 8.43
N ALA A 78 -17.29 -0.98 8.47
CA ALA A 78 -17.68 -1.78 9.63
C ALA A 78 -16.95 -1.34 10.91
N LEU A 79 -15.69 -0.90 10.80
CA LEU A 79 -14.93 -0.29 11.89
C LEU A 79 -15.34 1.18 12.17
N GLY A 80 -16.25 1.76 11.36
CA GLY A 80 -16.68 3.16 11.48
C GLY A 80 -15.67 4.15 10.88
N ILE A 81 -14.86 3.72 9.95
CA ILE A 81 -13.90 4.54 9.21
C ILE A 81 -14.39 4.72 7.77
N THR A 82 -14.51 5.97 7.36
CA THR A 82 -14.82 6.34 5.97
C THR A 82 -13.75 7.25 5.42
N PHE A 83 -13.44 7.08 4.13
CA PHE A 83 -12.50 7.93 3.42
C PHE A 83 -13.24 8.73 2.36
N ASP A 84 -12.95 10.02 2.26
CA ASP A 84 -13.51 10.90 1.24
C ASP A 84 -12.99 10.54 -0.15
N LEU A 85 -11.76 10.03 -0.23
CA LEU A 85 -11.12 9.70 -1.51
C LEU A 85 -10.21 8.47 -1.40
N PHE A 86 -10.47 7.47 -2.23
CA PHE A 86 -9.52 6.41 -2.56
C PHE A 86 -8.76 6.81 -3.82
N TYR A 87 -7.50 7.23 -3.65
CA TYR A 87 -6.69 7.74 -4.75
C TYR A 87 -5.92 6.62 -5.44
N SER A 88 -6.00 6.55 -6.77
CA SER A 88 -5.24 5.57 -7.55
C SER A 88 -3.88 6.13 -7.96
N GLU A 89 -2.79 5.43 -7.62
CA GLU A 89 -1.44 5.78 -8.11
C GLU A 89 -1.38 5.82 -9.65
N ASN A 90 -2.15 4.97 -10.33
CA ASN A 90 -2.23 4.95 -11.78
C ASN A 90 -2.76 6.28 -12.37
N ASP A 91 -3.55 7.03 -11.61
CA ASP A 91 -4.02 8.36 -12.02
C ASP A 91 -2.89 9.39 -12.09
N LEU A 92 -1.81 9.22 -11.32
CA LEU A 92 -0.62 10.08 -11.43
C LEU A 92 0.03 9.94 -12.81
N VAL A 93 0.06 8.71 -13.31
CA VAL A 93 0.64 8.40 -14.63
C VAL A 93 -0.30 8.85 -15.74
N LYS A 94 -1.58 8.43 -15.69
CA LYS A 94 -2.57 8.73 -16.73
C LYS A 94 -2.84 10.23 -16.92
N LYS A 95 -2.77 11.01 -15.85
CA LYS A 95 -3.00 12.46 -15.87
C LYS A 95 -1.70 13.26 -15.96
N ASP A 96 -0.60 12.63 -16.32
CA ASP A 96 0.74 13.21 -16.50
C ASP A 96 1.24 14.06 -15.32
N LYS A 97 0.77 13.72 -14.10
CA LYS A 97 1.09 14.48 -12.89
C LYS A 97 2.57 14.34 -12.48
N ILE A 98 3.21 13.22 -12.84
CA ILE A 98 4.62 12.99 -12.57
C ILE A 98 5.46 13.96 -13.41
N SER A 99 5.19 14.07 -14.71
CA SER A 99 5.91 15.00 -15.59
C SER A 99 5.70 16.45 -15.17
N LEU A 100 4.49 16.82 -14.74
CA LEU A 100 4.21 18.14 -14.19
C LEU A 100 5.08 18.43 -12.96
N CYS A 101 5.19 17.48 -12.04
CA CYS A 101 6.04 17.58 -10.86
C CYS A 101 7.51 17.75 -11.25
N ILE A 102 8.03 16.89 -12.13
CA ILE A 102 9.42 16.94 -12.61
C ILE A 102 9.73 18.29 -13.29
N ASN A 103 8.81 18.77 -14.14
CA ASN A 103 8.98 20.07 -14.81
C ASN A 103 9.00 21.23 -13.81
N THR A 104 8.21 21.16 -12.75
CA THR A 104 8.24 22.16 -11.67
C THR A 104 9.59 22.15 -10.95
N LEU A 105 10.09 20.97 -10.57
CA LEU A 105 11.41 20.82 -9.96
C LEU A 105 12.54 21.30 -10.89
N LYS A 106 12.41 21.05 -12.21
CA LYS A 106 13.38 21.51 -13.21
C LYS A 106 13.37 23.03 -13.31
N LYS A 107 12.20 23.66 -13.39
CA LYS A 107 12.05 25.12 -13.43
C LYS A 107 12.70 25.78 -12.22
N ASN A 108 12.57 25.17 -11.05
CA ASN A 108 13.16 25.63 -9.79
C ASN A 108 14.65 25.26 -9.65
N LYS A 109 15.30 24.68 -10.69
CA LYS A 109 16.73 24.26 -10.69
C LYS A 109 17.06 23.25 -9.57
N LEU A 110 16.09 22.44 -9.17
CA LEU A 110 16.20 21.48 -8.07
C LEU A 110 16.58 20.05 -8.52
N ILE A 111 16.74 19.85 -9.83
CA ILE A 111 17.15 18.56 -10.38
C ILE A 111 18.38 18.72 -11.29
N TYR A 112 19.14 17.63 -11.40
CA TYR A 112 20.33 17.57 -12.26
C TYR A 112 20.60 16.12 -12.69
N LYS A 113 21.44 15.94 -13.72
CA LYS A 113 21.93 14.61 -14.13
C LYS A 113 23.23 14.29 -13.38
N GLY A 114 23.26 13.18 -12.65
CA GLY A 114 24.40 12.75 -11.86
C GLY A 114 24.39 11.25 -11.58
N VAL A 115 25.46 10.72 -11.01
CA VAL A 115 25.52 9.37 -10.49
C VAL A 115 25.08 9.41 -9.03
N PRO A 116 24.07 8.61 -8.62
CA PRO A 116 23.63 8.60 -7.22
C PRO A 116 24.71 8.03 -6.32
N GLU A 117 24.81 8.56 -5.09
CA GLU A 117 25.67 7.98 -4.08
C GLU A 117 25.26 6.54 -3.76
N LYS A 118 26.26 5.69 -3.46
CA LYS A 118 26.01 4.30 -3.07
C LYS A 118 25.23 4.26 -1.74
N PRO A 119 24.13 3.52 -1.63
CA PRO A 119 23.37 3.41 -0.39
C PRO A 119 24.24 2.89 0.76
N LYS A 120 24.15 3.53 1.92
CA LYS A 120 24.76 3.05 3.16
C LYS A 120 23.81 2.00 3.76
N GLY A 121 24.11 0.71 3.59
CA GLY A 121 23.36 -0.39 4.22
C GLY A 121 21.96 -0.59 3.61
N GLY A 122 21.89 -1.26 2.50
CA GLY A 122 20.67 -1.65 1.83
C GLY A 122 20.99 -2.60 0.68
N ASP A 123 20.00 -3.17 0.05
CA ASP A 123 20.18 -4.03 -1.10
C ASP A 123 21.01 -3.33 -2.18
N ILE A 124 22.27 -3.75 -2.29
CA ILE A 124 23.25 -3.24 -3.25
C ILE A 124 22.79 -3.57 -4.68
N ASP A 125 21.89 -4.53 -4.83
CA ASP A 125 21.43 -5.06 -6.12
C ASP A 125 20.59 -4.06 -6.94
N GLU A 126 20.04 -3.02 -6.33
CA GLU A 126 19.32 -1.97 -7.06
C GLU A 126 20.18 -0.72 -7.37
N TRP A 127 21.42 -0.64 -6.89
CA TRP A 127 22.27 0.50 -7.15
C TRP A 127 23.01 0.39 -8.48
N GLU A 128 22.78 1.33 -9.39
CA GLU A 128 23.48 1.41 -10.66
C GLU A 128 24.42 2.62 -10.68
N PRO A 129 25.73 2.45 -10.94
CA PRO A 129 26.68 3.55 -11.10
C PRO A 129 26.52 4.25 -12.46
N ARG A 130 25.29 4.64 -12.81
CA ARG A 130 24.93 5.28 -14.07
C ARG A 130 24.33 6.64 -13.83
N LYS A 131 24.47 7.53 -14.82
CA LYS A 131 23.85 8.86 -14.75
C LYS A 131 22.33 8.73 -14.73
N GLN A 132 21.71 9.27 -13.71
CA GLN A 132 20.27 9.33 -13.47
C GLN A 132 19.83 10.78 -13.27
N LEU A 133 18.52 11.03 -13.30
CA LEU A 133 17.95 12.31 -12.92
C LEU A 133 17.83 12.37 -11.40
N LEU A 134 18.61 13.25 -10.78
CA LEU A 134 18.67 13.39 -9.31
C LEU A 134 17.95 14.65 -8.85
N PHE A 135 17.29 14.55 -7.69
CA PHE A 135 16.73 15.67 -6.94
C PHE A 135 17.71 16.11 -5.85
N LYS A 136 17.94 17.41 -5.72
CA LYS A 136 18.82 18.05 -4.73
C LYS A 136 18.19 18.03 -3.34
N SER A 137 17.88 16.84 -2.82
CA SER A 137 17.17 16.68 -1.54
C SER A 137 18.01 17.10 -0.34
N THR A 138 19.34 17.08 -0.46
CA THR A 138 20.26 17.55 0.58
C THR A 138 20.06 19.03 0.92
N LYS A 139 19.64 19.86 -0.05
CA LYS A 139 19.29 21.26 0.18
C LYS A 139 18.11 21.48 1.13
N PHE A 140 17.32 20.43 1.37
CA PHE A 140 16.08 20.46 2.15
C PHE A 140 16.10 19.51 3.35
N GLY A 141 17.30 19.05 3.75
CA GLY A 141 17.51 18.27 4.98
C GLY A 141 17.53 16.76 4.82
N ASP A 142 17.60 16.23 3.60
CA ASP A 142 17.90 14.80 3.38
C ASP A 142 19.43 14.55 3.48
N ASP A 143 19.81 13.31 3.65
CA ASP A 143 21.21 12.92 3.85
C ASP A 143 21.97 12.82 2.50
N VAL A 144 21.30 12.50 1.40
CA VAL A 144 21.88 12.39 0.05
C VAL A 144 20.87 12.81 -1.01
N ASP A 145 21.35 13.24 -2.18
CA ASP A 145 20.49 13.53 -3.34
C ASP A 145 19.89 12.24 -3.91
N ARG A 146 18.63 12.30 -4.33
CA ARG A 146 17.84 11.12 -4.64
C ARG A 146 17.47 10.99 -6.11
N ALA A 147 17.55 9.80 -6.64
CA ALA A 147 17.12 9.50 -8.00
C ALA A 147 15.60 9.65 -8.17
N LEU A 148 15.21 10.41 -9.19
CA LEU A 148 13.81 10.55 -9.63
C LEU A 148 13.50 9.68 -10.84
N GLN A 149 14.50 9.42 -11.67
CA GLN A 149 14.37 8.65 -12.88
C GLN A 149 15.58 7.72 -13.02
N LYS A 150 15.33 6.46 -13.32
CA LYS A 150 16.35 5.45 -13.54
C LYS A 150 17.09 5.69 -14.86
N SER A 151 18.16 4.93 -15.08
CA SER A 151 18.93 4.98 -16.31
C SER A 151 18.15 4.54 -17.56
N ASP A 152 17.14 3.66 -17.38
CA ASP A 152 16.23 3.19 -18.43
C ASP A 152 15.12 4.19 -18.79
N GLY A 153 14.99 5.29 -18.03
CA GLY A 153 13.98 6.32 -18.22
C GLY A 153 12.73 6.17 -17.36
N ASP A 154 12.60 5.08 -16.60
CA ASP A 154 11.47 4.86 -15.72
C ASP A 154 11.56 5.75 -14.47
N TYR A 155 10.41 6.27 -14.02
CA TYR A 155 10.33 7.02 -12.78
C TYR A 155 10.44 6.10 -11.56
N THR A 156 11.23 6.55 -10.57
CA THR A 156 11.34 5.86 -9.28
C THR A 156 10.03 5.98 -8.48
N TYR A 157 9.84 5.12 -7.48
CA TYR A 157 8.74 5.28 -6.51
C TYR A 157 8.78 6.65 -5.83
N PHE A 158 9.98 7.13 -5.54
CA PHE A 158 10.16 8.45 -4.92
C PHE A 158 9.62 9.60 -5.78
N ALA A 159 9.84 9.56 -7.09
CA ALA A 159 9.27 10.55 -8.01
C ALA A 159 7.74 10.53 -8.00
N LYS A 160 7.13 9.34 -7.91
CA LYS A 160 5.68 9.18 -7.80
C LYS A 160 5.14 9.71 -6.48
N ASP A 161 5.86 9.48 -5.38
CA ASP A 161 5.49 9.99 -4.05
C ASP A 161 5.53 11.51 -4.00
N ILE A 162 6.55 12.14 -4.59
CA ILE A 162 6.62 13.61 -4.70
C ILE A 162 5.43 14.12 -5.53
N ALA A 163 5.16 13.50 -6.67
CA ALA A 163 4.06 13.91 -7.53
C ALA A 163 2.70 13.78 -6.83
N TYR A 164 2.51 12.74 -6.01
CA TYR A 164 1.29 12.55 -5.22
C TYR A 164 1.13 13.64 -4.15
N HIS A 165 2.20 14.01 -3.44
CA HIS A 165 2.14 15.09 -2.45
C HIS A 165 1.97 16.46 -3.11
N PHE A 166 2.57 16.67 -4.28
CA PHE A 166 2.33 17.87 -5.06
C PHE A 166 0.87 17.95 -5.55
N ASP A 167 0.27 16.82 -5.93
CA ASP A 167 -1.15 16.76 -6.26
C ASP A 167 -2.05 17.10 -5.06
N LYS A 168 -1.71 16.61 -3.85
CA LYS A 168 -2.42 17.02 -2.62
C LYS A 168 -2.34 18.54 -2.42
N PHE A 169 -1.16 19.11 -2.56
CA PHE A 169 -0.96 20.56 -2.45
C PHE A 169 -1.77 21.33 -3.49
N LYS A 170 -1.79 20.87 -4.74
CA LYS A 170 -2.58 21.49 -5.83
C LYS A 170 -4.10 21.37 -5.61
N ARG A 171 -4.55 20.40 -4.82
CA ARG A 171 -5.95 20.27 -4.37
C ARG A 171 -6.29 21.16 -3.17
N GLY A 172 -5.34 21.98 -2.69
CA GLY A 172 -5.55 22.94 -1.59
C GLY A 172 -5.17 22.43 -0.21
N PHE A 173 -4.51 21.26 -0.10
CA PHE A 173 -4.04 20.77 1.21
C PHE A 173 -2.64 21.32 1.50
N ASP A 174 -2.57 22.31 2.35
CA ASP A 174 -1.33 22.92 2.87
C ASP A 174 -0.86 22.26 4.18
N PHE A 175 -1.73 21.50 4.86
CA PHE A 175 -1.38 20.66 6.01
C PHE A 175 -1.69 19.20 5.70
N MET A 176 -0.63 18.39 5.61
CA MET A 176 -0.72 16.98 5.22
C MET A 176 -0.26 16.09 6.37
N ILE A 177 -1.03 15.03 6.67
CA ILE A 177 -0.67 14.01 7.65
C ILE A 177 -0.57 12.67 6.94
N ASN A 178 0.61 12.05 6.96
CA ASN A 178 0.79 10.67 6.52
C ASN A 178 0.83 9.76 7.74
N VAL A 179 0.13 8.63 7.66
CA VAL A 179 0.17 7.57 8.66
C VAL A 179 0.86 6.36 8.03
N TRP A 180 2.01 5.97 8.57
CA TRP A 180 2.87 4.94 8.01
C TRP A 180 3.20 3.85 9.01
N GLY A 181 3.49 2.64 8.53
CA GLY A 181 4.07 1.58 9.34
C GLY A 181 5.52 1.88 9.73
N ALA A 182 6.01 1.25 10.78
CA ALA A 182 7.34 1.47 11.35
C ALA A 182 8.49 1.18 10.37
N ASP A 183 8.27 0.29 9.41
CA ASP A 183 9.19 -0.05 8.33
C ASP A 183 9.52 1.12 7.39
N HIS A 184 8.70 2.18 7.39
CA HIS A 184 8.91 3.39 6.59
C HIS A 184 9.64 4.52 7.32
N GLY A 185 10.13 4.31 8.56
CA GLY A 185 10.80 5.37 9.35
C GLY A 185 11.97 6.04 8.64
N GLY A 186 12.80 5.27 7.93
CA GLY A 186 13.94 5.78 7.15
C GLY A 186 13.56 6.64 5.93
N TYR A 187 12.28 6.67 5.55
CA TYR A 187 11.80 7.43 4.40
C TYR A 187 11.33 8.85 4.75
N ILE A 188 11.20 9.16 6.05
CA ILE A 188 10.63 10.41 6.55
C ILE A 188 11.40 11.63 6.05
N LYS A 189 12.72 11.69 6.27
CA LYS A 189 13.56 12.83 5.85
C LYS A 189 13.48 13.06 4.34
N ARG A 190 13.56 11.98 3.57
CA ARG A 190 13.50 11.98 2.12
C ARG A 190 12.21 12.61 1.59
N LEU A 191 11.03 12.18 2.10
CA LEU A 191 9.78 12.74 1.63
C LEU A 191 9.52 14.15 2.16
N SER A 192 9.88 14.45 3.41
CA SER A 192 9.73 15.78 3.99
C SER A 192 10.54 16.82 3.21
N SER A 193 11.80 16.50 2.86
CA SER A 193 12.65 17.39 2.04
C SER A 193 12.02 17.66 0.67
N ALA A 194 11.45 16.62 0.04
CA ALA A 194 10.82 16.75 -1.26
C ALA A 194 9.54 17.60 -1.21
N VAL A 195 8.70 17.42 -0.19
CA VAL A 195 7.48 18.22 -0.01
C VAL A 195 7.84 19.68 0.24
N ASN A 196 8.79 19.95 1.12
CA ASN A 196 9.29 21.32 1.35
C ASN A 196 9.76 21.98 0.06
N ALA A 197 10.52 21.24 -0.76
CA ALA A 197 11.04 21.73 -2.02
C ALA A 197 9.96 22.05 -3.05
N ILE A 198 9.06 21.09 -3.31
CA ILE A 198 8.06 21.20 -4.38
C ILE A 198 6.94 22.19 -4.04
N THR A 199 6.67 22.40 -2.75
CA THR A 199 5.68 23.37 -2.27
C THR A 199 6.29 24.72 -1.87
N GLU A 200 7.62 24.90 -2.02
CA GLU A 200 8.35 26.11 -1.59
C GLU A 200 8.11 26.44 -0.11
N ASN A 201 8.07 25.41 0.74
CA ASN A 201 7.73 25.47 2.17
C ASN A 201 6.31 26.02 2.48
N LYS A 202 5.42 26.05 1.48
CA LYS A 202 4.03 26.50 1.69
C LYS A 202 3.12 25.43 2.26
N ALA A 203 3.56 24.18 2.29
CA ALA A 203 2.83 23.08 2.90
C ALA A 203 3.65 22.44 4.02
N LYS A 204 2.94 21.98 5.06
CA LYS A 204 3.51 21.23 6.20
C LYS A 204 3.16 19.77 6.07
N LEU A 205 4.16 18.89 6.05
CA LEU A 205 4.00 17.44 6.11
C LEU A 205 4.31 16.95 7.53
N VAL A 206 3.36 16.24 8.12
CA VAL A 206 3.52 15.52 9.39
C VAL A 206 3.42 14.03 9.12
N ILE A 207 4.40 13.26 9.59
CA ILE A 207 4.39 11.80 9.43
C ILE A 207 4.21 11.15 10.80
N LYS A 208 3.18 10.33 10.93
CA LYS A 208 2.89 9.54 12.12
C LYS A 208 3.27 8.09 11.84
N ILE A 209 4.19 7.55 12.65
CA ILE A 209 4.60 6.15 12.56
C ILE A 209 3.73 5.32 13.49
N CYS A 210 3.14 4.26 12.95
CA CYS A 210 2.40 3.26 13.70
C CYS A 210 3.23 1.98 13.80
N GLN A 211 3.34 1.46 15.02
CA GLN A 211 4.00 0.19 15.29
C GLN A 211 3.13 -1.01 14.88
N LEU A 212 3.73 -2.17 14.90
CA LEU A 212 3.06 -3.42 14.55
C LEU A 212 2.05 -3.82 15.64
N VAL A 213 0.89 -4.31 15.18
CA VAL A 213 -0.09 -4.96 16.04
C VAL A 213 0.12 -6.48 15.96
N LYS A 214 0.37 -7.12 17.09
CA LYS A 214 0.45 -8.57 17.20
C LYS A 214 -0.91 -9.10 17.64
N VAL A 215 -1.53 -9.91 16.82
CA VAL A 215 -2.78 -10.58 17.20
C VAL A 215 -2.46 -11.89 17.89
N ILE A 216 -3.02 -12.08 19.09
CA ILE A 216 -2.83 -13.27 19.93
C ILE A 216 -4.18 -13.98 20.05
N ASP A 217 -4.18 -15.29 19.84
CA ASP A 217 -5.31 -16.16 20.12
C ASP A 217 -4.82 -17.41 20.87
N LYS A 218 -5.53 -17.81 21.93
CA LYS A 218 -5.17 -18.98 22.77
C LYS A 218 -3.71 -18.97 23.21
N LYS A 219 -3.22 -17.81 23.69
CA LYS A 219 -1.82 -17.59 24.13
C LYS A 219 -0.77 -17.81 23.04
N LYS A 220 -1.16 -17.86 21.76
CA LYS A 220 -0.24 -17.98 20.64
C LYS A 220 -0.33 -16.77 19.75
N THR A 221 0.83 -16.16 19.47
CA THR A 221 0.90 -15.11 18.44
C THR A 221 0.57 -15.71 17.09
N LEU A 222 -0.45 -15.18 16.44
CA LEU A 222 -0.84 -15.63 15.11
C LEU A 222 0.16 -15.09 14.09
N LYS A 223 0.95 -16.00 13.52
CA LYS A 223 1.88 -15.63 12.44
C LYS A 223 1.09 -15.24 11.21
N MET A 224 1.16 -13.96 10.85
CA MET A 224 0.55 -13.46 9.63
C MET A 224 1.50 -13.66 8.45
N SER A 225 1.17 -14.56 7.55
CA SER A 225 1.93 -14.82 6.34
C SER A 225 1.03 -14.76 5.11
N LYS A 226 1.19 -13.71 4.32
CA LYS A 226 0.52 -13.60 3.01
C LYS A 226 0.89 -14.74 2.07
N ARG A 227 2.11 -15.29 2.21
CA ARG A 227 2.60 -16.40 1.38
C ARG A 227 1.93 -17.72 1.72
N GLU A 228 1.59 -17.93 2.99
CA GLU A 228 0.93 -19.15 3.48
C GLU A 228 -0.60 -19.02 3.49
N GLY A 229 -1.14 -17.85 3.16
CA GLY A 229 -2.58 -17.58 3.21
C GLY A 229 -3.17 -17.53 4.61
N LYS A 230 -2.30 -17.48 5.65
CA LYS A 230 -2.70 -17.39 7.04
C LYS A 230 -2.57 -15.95 7.51
N PHE A 231 -3.68 -15.27 7.62
CA PHE A 231 -3.76 -13.93 8.20
C PHE A 231 -5.16 -13.73 8.77
N ILE A 232 -5.23 -12.95 9.82
CA ILE A 232 -6.51 -12.49 10.36
C ILE A 232 -6.89 -11.21 9.62
N THR A 233 -8.11 -11.17 9.15
CA THR A 233 -8.69 -9.99 8.51
C THR A 233 -9.23 -9.03 9.57
N LEU A 234 -9.33 -7.74 9.21
CA LEU A 234 -9.98 -6.75 10.07
C LEU A 234 -11.42 -7.15 10.39
N LYS A 235 -12.11 -7.75 9.41
CA LYS A 235 -13.47 -8.25 9.59
C LYS A 235 -13.55 -9.32 10.68
N GLU A 236 -12.65 -10.31 10.68
CA GLU A 236 -12.62 -11.36 11.70
C GLU A 236 -12.38 -10.79 13.10
N VAL A 237 -11.55 -9.77 13.23
CA VAL A 237 -11.35 -9.08 14.51
C VAL A 237 -12.64 -8.37 14.95
N ILE A 238 -13.31 -7.63 14.05
CA ILE A 238 -14.57 -6.95 14.35
C ILE A 238 -15.68 -7.96 14.72
N ASP A 239 -15.75 -9.06 14.00
CA ASP A 239 -16.74 -10.12 14.26
C ASP A 239 -16.49 -10.81 15.61
N ALA A 240 -15.24 -10.91 16.06
CA ALA A 240 -14.88 -11.53 17.33
C ALA A 240 -15.13 -10.63 18.55
N VAL A 241 -14.79 -9.34 18.49
CA VAL A 241 -14.80 -8.46 19.67
C VAL A 241 -15.68 -7.21 19.49
N GLY A 242 -16.24 -6.99 18.32
CA GLY A 242 -17.06 -5.83 18.00
C GLY A 242 -16.26 -4.59 17.61
N LYS A 243 -16.96 -3.65 16.97
CA LYS A 243 -16.39 -2.40 16.46
C LYS A 243 -15.84 -1.51 17.56
N ASP A 244 -16.65 -1.27 18.61
CA ASP A 244 -16.32 -0.27 19.61
C ASP A 244 -15.16 -0.73 20.49
N VAL A 245 -15.14 -2.03 20.85
CA VAL A 245 -14.03 -2.65 21.59
C VAL A 245 -12.76 -2.61 20.77
N THR A 246 -12.82 -2.97 19.48
CA THR A 246 -11.65 -2.89 18.59
C THR A 246 -11.07 -1.48 18.56
N ARG A 247 -11.91 -0.44 18.38
CA ARG A 247 -11.49 0.95 18.36
C ARG A 247 -10.91 1.41 19.69
N PHE A 248 -11.57 1.05 20.79
CA PHE A 248 -11.15 1.43 22.12
C PHE A 248 -9.75 0.89 22.44
N ILE A 249 -9.53 -0.40 22.24
CA ILE A 249 -8.23 -1.04 22.48
C ILE A 249 -7.12 -0.43 21.62
N MET A 250 -7.40 -0.14 20.34
CA MET A 250 -6.43 0.52 19.46
C MET A 250 -6.07 1.93 19.91
N LEU A 251 -6.97 2.63 20.61
CA LEU A 251 -6.76 4.00 21.09
C LEU A 251 -6.14 4.07 22.50
N LEU A 252 -6.09 2.97 23.24
CA LEU A 252 -5.48 2.92 24.58
C LEU A 252 -3.96 3.08 24.54
N ARG A 253 -3.34 2.83 23.41
CA ARG A 253 -1.89 2.92 23.23
C ARG A 253 -1.52 4.04 22.28
N LYS A 254 -0.33 4.59 22.47
CA LYS A 254 0.23 5.53 21.51
C LYS A 254 0.55 4.83 20.19
N ASN A 255 0.46 5.53 19.10
CA ASN A 255 0.73 4.97 17.77
C ASN A 255 2.16 4.44 17.58
N ASN A 256 3.11 4.88 18.38
CA ASN A 256 4.51 4.46 18.36
C ASN A 256 4.85 3.34 19.37
N GLU A 257 3.85 2.76 20.00
CA GLU A 257 3.98 1.60 20.89
C GLU A 257 3.45 0.34 20.23
N ASP A 258 4.11 -0.81 20.49
CA ASP A 258 3.61 -2.11 20.05
C ASP A 258 2.30 -2.45 20.77
N ILE A 259 1.38 -3.08 20.05
CA ILE A 259 0.10 -3.53 20.59
C ILE A 259 0.03 -5.05 20.49
N ASP A 260 -0.16 -5.69 21.64
CA ASP A 260 -0.53 -7.09 21.74
C ASP A 260 -2.07 -7.17 21.82
N PHE A 261 -2.70 -7.50 20.70
CA PHE A 261 -4.16 -7.62 20.59
C PHE A 261 -4.58 -9.06 20.90
N ASP A 262 -4.85 -9.35 22.17
CA ASP A 262 -5.24 -10.68 22.65
C ASP A 262 -6.76 -10.83 22.60
N LEU A 263 -7.26 -11.61 21.64
CA LEU A 263 -8.70 -11.80 21.42
C LEU A 263 -9.43 -12.41 22.63
N GLN A 264 -8.77 -13.26 23.40
CA GLN A 264 -9.39 -13.85 24.58
C GLN A 264 -9.45 -12.85 25.73
N LYS A 265 -8.32 -12.20 26.05
CA LYS A 265 -8.28 -11.21 27.14
C LYS A 265 -9.26 -10.07 26.93
N ILE A 266 -9.44 -9.64 25.67
CA ILE A 266 -10.36 -8.55 25.32
C ILE A 266 -11.83 -8.93 25.59
N THR A 267 -12.17 -10.21 25.51
CA THR A 267 -13.54 -10.70 25.73
C THR A 267 -13.80 -11.20 27.16
N GLU A 268 -12.75 -11.33 27.99
CA GLU A 268 -12.88 -11.75 29.38
C GLU A 268 -13.41 -10.60 30.24
N GLU A 269 -14.44 -10.87 31.05
CA GLU A 269 -14.89 -9.96 32.11
C GLU A 269 -13.91 -10.05 33.29
N SER A 270 -12.85 -9.25 33.27
CA SER A 270 -11.85 -9.22 34.34
C SER A 270 -11.53 -7.77 34.72
N LYS A 271 -10.95 -7.59 35.92
CA LYS A 271 -10.50 -6.27 36.39
C LYS A 271 -9.39 -5.66 35.53
N ASP A 272 -8.68 -6.50 34.79
CA ASP A 272 -7.56 -6.12 33.90
C ASP A 272 -8.03 -5.82 32.46
N ASN A 273 -9.31 -5.99 32.18
CA ASN A 273 -9.93 -5.64 30.92
C ASN A 273 -10.67 -4.31 31.06
N PRO A 274 -10.20 -3.23 30.40
CA PRO A 274 -10.77 -1.89 30.53
C PRO A 274 -12.19 -1.79 29.95
#